data_99154e4234ccd1a02d2fac941c81b3e6
#
_entry.id   99154e4234ccd1a02d2fac941c81b3e6
#
_cell.length_a   1.000
_cell.length_b   1.000
_cell.length_c   1.000
_cell.angle_alpha   90.00
_cell.angle_beta   90.00
_cell.angle_gamma   90.00
#
_symmetry.space_group_name_H-M   'P 1'
#
loop_
_entity.id
_entity.type
_entity.pdbx_description
1 polymer ?
#
loop_
_entity_poly.entity_id
_entity_poly.type
_entity_poly.pdbx_seq_one_letter_code
_entity_poly.pdbx_strand_id
1 'polypeptide(L)'
;GLIVFWAGAMNLFEVSHFVPEKPMYEQGLILLPHLAGLGYGVGPGGEVVDTYPYFVSGILHLISSAVLGFGGVYHSLVGPETLEETFPFFGYTWRDKNKMTTILGIHLILLGIGAWLFVIKATTLGGIYDTWAPGGGDVRIISNPTLNPGTIFEYIFRSPFGGDGWICSVDNMEDVVGGLSLIHI
;
A
#
# COMPACT_ATOMS: atom_id res chain seq x y z
N GLY A 1 16.89 1.90 1.53
CA GLY A 1 17.19 2.17 2.96
C GLY A 1 16.68 3.53 3.42
N LEU A 2 17.03 4.61 2.72
CA LEU A 2 16.64 5.97 3.12
C LEU A 2 15.13 6.20 3.08
N ILE A 3 14.47 5.69 2.06
CA ILE A 3 13.01 5.84 1.92
C ILE A 3 12.28 5.11 3.05
N VAL A 4 12.72 3.89 3.36
CA VAL A 4 12.12 3.09 4.43
C VAL A 4 12.46 3.68 5.81
N PHE A 5 13.66 4.26 5.95
CA PHE A 5 14.03 4.99 7.17
C PHE A 5 13.09 6.18 7.40
N TRP A 6 12.85 6.97 6.38
CA TRP A 6 11.91 8.08 6.50
C TRP A 6 10.51 7.59 6.89
N ALA A 7 10.04 6.53 6.27
CA ALA A 7 8.73 5.95 6.58
C ALA A 7 8.63 5.54 8.06
N GLY A 8 9.67 4.87 8.58
CA GLY A 8 9.70 4.45 9.98
C GLY A 8 9.83 5.61 10.95
N ALA A 9 10.79 6.51 10.70
CA ALA A 9 11.05 7.65 11.58
C ALA A 9 9.88 8.63 11.59
N MET A 10 9.31 8.93 10.44
CA MET A 10 8.17 9.84 10.33
C MET A 10 6.93 9.24 11.00
N ASN A 11 6.70 7.94 10.82
CA ASN A 11 5.61 7.25 11.51
C ASN A 11 5.75 7.36 13.02
N LEU A 12 6.93 7.06 13.57
CA LEU A 12 7.18 7.16 15.00
C LEU A 12 7.06 8.60 15.51
N PHE A 13 7.50 9.57 14.72
CA PHE A 13 7.31 10.98 15.02
C PHE A 13 5.83 11.31 15.14
N GLU A 14 5.02 10.90 14.18
CA GLU A 14 3.58 11.15 14.20
C GLU A 14 2.92 10.48 15.42
N VAL A 15 3.28 9.23 15.73
CA VAL A 15 2.72 8.52 16.89
C VAL A 15 3.07 9.26 18.18
N SER A 16 4.29 9.76 18.31
CA SER A 16 4.75 10.46 19.52
C SER A 16 4.14 11.84 19.68
N HIS A 17 3.70 12.46 18.60
CA HIS A 17 3.08 13.79 18.60
C HIS A 17 1.54 13.74 18.46
N PHE A 18 0.98 12.53 18.40
CA PHE A 18 -0.46 12.36 18.27
C PHE A 18 -1.20 12.79 19.52
N VAL A 19 -2.22 13.62 19.34
CA VAL A 19 -3.11 14.12 20.39
C VAL A 19 -4.48 13.47 20.20
N PRO A 20 -4.92 12.60 21.14
CA PRO A 20 -6.18 11.86 20.97
C PRO A 20 -7.42 12.75 20.92
N GLU A 21 -7.37 13.94 21.47
CA GLU A 21 -8.51 14.88 21.56
C GLU A 21 -8.82 15.55 20.21
N LYS A 22 -7.91 15.45 19.23
CA LYS A 22 -8.07 16.05 17.91
C LYS A 22 -8.11 15.01 16.83
N PRO A 23 -8.86 15.22 15.73
CA PRO A 23 -8.78 14.33 14.59
C PRO A 23 -7.43 14.47 13.87
N MET A 24 -7.02 13.40 13.17
CA MET A 24 -5.72 13.36 12.50
C MET A 24 -5.50 14.51 11.52
N TYR A 25 -6.53 14.92 10.78
CA TYR A 25 -6.41 15.97 9.77
C TYR A 25 -6.17 17.36 10.38
N GLU A 26 -6.41 17.54 11.67
CA GLU A 26 -6.12 18.79 12.37
C GLU A 26 -4.70 18.84 12.95
N GLN A 27 -3.95 17.75 12.86
CA GLN A 27 -2.64 17.60 13.47
C GLN A 27 -1.49 17.56 12.47
N GLY A 28 -1.78 17.73 11.17
CA GLY A 28 -0.77 17.65 10.12
C GLY A 28 -0.19 16.27 9.91
N LEU A 29 -0.90 15.21 10.29
CA LEU A 29 -0.45 13.84 10.13
C LEU A 29 -0.68 13.37 8.69
N ILE A 30 0.30 12.70 8.11
CA ILE A 30 0.20 12.19 6.73
C ILE A 30 0.30 10.67 6.64
N LEU A 31 1.01 10.01 7.54
CA LEU A 31 1.19 8.55 7.51
C LEU A 31 0.14 7.81 8.32
N LEU A 32 -0.24 8.31 9.48
CA LEU A 32 -1.28 7.67 10.29
C LEU A 32 -2.62 7.55 9.55
N PRO A 33 -3.06 8.53 8.75
CA PRO A 33 -4.27 8.35 7.95
C PRO A 33 -4.20 7.17 6.96
N HIS A 34 -3.05 6.88 6.39
CA HIS A 34 -2.87 5.72 5.52
C HIS A 34 -3.06 4.41 6.28
N LEU A 35 -2.50 4.32 7.48
CA LEU A 35 -2.65 3.12 8.32
C LEU A 35 -4.09 2.98 8.83
N ALA A 36 -4.71 4.09 9.16
CA ALA A 36 -6.13 4.10 9.55
C ALA A 36 -7.03 3.62 8.40
N GLY A 37 -6.74 4.04 7.18
CA GLY A 37 -7.45 3.57 5.98
C GLY A 37 -7.32 2.08 5.75
N LEU A 38 -6.19 1.48 6.14
CA LEU A 38 -5.98 0.04 6.11
C LEU A 38 -6.69 -0.70 7.26
N GLY A 39 -7.41 0.00 8.13
CA GLY A 39 -8.18 -0.60 9.20
C GLY A 39 -7.44 -0.76 10.51
N TYR A 40 -6.28 -0.12 10.67
CA TYR A 40 -5.51 -0.23 11.90
C TYR A 40 -5.83 0.90 12.88
N GLY A 41 -6.10 0.53 14.13
CA GLY A 41 -6.17 1.46 15.25
C GLY A 41 -7.35 2.41 15.27
N VAL A 42 -8.36 2.22 14.43
CA VAL A 42 -9.54 3.08 14.36
C VAL A 42 -10.83 2.29 14.55
N GLY A 43 -11.87 2.99 14.98
CA GLY A 43 -13.20 2.46 15.18
C GLY A 43 -14.24 3.30 14.45
N PRO A 44 -15.51 3.27 14.92
CA PRO A 44 -16.61 3.99 14.31
C PRO A 44 -16.31 5.49 14.16
N GLY A 45 -16.60 6.03 12.97
CA GLY A 45 -16.34 7.43 12.66
C GLY A 45 -14.87 7.77 12.43
N GLY A 46 -13.98 6.78 12.39
CA GLY A 46 -12.54 7.02 12.22
C GLY A 46 -11.84 7.46 13.51
N GLU A 47 -12.49 7.31 14.66
CA GLU A 47 -11.88 7.63 15.96
C GLU A 47 -10.72 6.67 16.25
N VAL A 48 -9.59 7.21 16.64
CA VAL A 48 -8.42 6.40 17.01
C VAL A 48 -8.67 5.75 18.36
N VAL A 49 -8.65 4.42 18.38
CA VAL A 49 -8.88 3.62 19.60
C VAL A 49 -7.61 2.99 20.13
N ASP A 50 -6.60 2.80 19.27
CA ASP A 50 -5.33 2.18 19.64
C ASP A 50 -4.23 2.65 18.70
N THR A 51 -3.15 3.19 19.24
CA THR A 51 -1.99 3.64 18.45
C THR A 51 -0.89 2.59 18.34
N TYR A 52 -1.02 1.46 19.02
CA TYR A 52 0.01 0.40 18.99
C TYR A 52 0.29 -0.13 17.58
N PRO A 53 -0.71 -0.38 16.72
CA PRO A 53 -0.43 -0.81 15.34
C PRO A 53 0.45 0.17 14.57
N TYR A 54 0.29 1.46 14.83
CA TYR A 54 1.11 2.49 14.18
C TYR A 54 2.55 2.43 14.64
N PHE A 55 2.76 2.23 15.94
CA PHE A 55 4.09 2.03 16.50
C PHE A 55 4.76 0.80 15.89
N VAL A 56 4.05 -0.32 15.77
CA VAL A 56 4.57 -1.55 15.17
C VAL A 56 5.02 -1.31 13.74
N SER A 57 4.19 -0.65 12.94
CA SER A 57 4.54 -0.32 11.54
C SER A 57 5.80 0.55 11.48
N GLY A 58 5.89 1.56 12.34
CA GLY A 58 7.06 2.44 12.40
C GLY A 58 8.34 1.68 12.72
N ILE A 59 8.30 0.82 13.72
CA ILE A 59 9.47 0.01 14.13
C ILE A 59 9.88 -0.98 13.05
N LEU A 60 8.92 -1.66 12.42
CA LEU A 60 9.22 -2.59 11.32
C LEU A 60 9.92 -1.89 10.16
N HIS A 61 9.43 -0.71 9.77
CA HIS A 61 10.06 0.07 8.71
C HIS A 61 11.47 0.54 9.12
N LEU A 62 11.63 0.99 10.35
CA LEU A 62 12.92 1.48 10.83
C LEU A 62 13.98 0.37 10.85
N ILE A 63 13.64 -0.81 11.36
CA ILE A 63 14.54 -1.97 11.38
C ILE A 63 14.84 -2.43 9.94
N SER A 64 13.83 -2.53 9.10
CA SER A 64 14.01 -2.90 7.69
C SER A 64 14.91 -1.92 6.96
N SER A 65 14.83 -0.64 7.29
CA SER A 65 15.68 0.38 6.69
C SER A 65 17.16 0.17 7.01
N ALA A 66 17.48 -0.26 8.22
CA ALA A 66 18.86 -0.57 8.63
C ALA A 66 19.41 -1.75 7.81
N VAL A 67 18.62 -2.80 7.64
CA VAL A 67 19.01 -3.97 6.84
C VAL A 67 19.23 -3.59 5.37
N LEU A 68 18.29 -2.83 4.79
CA LEU A 68 18.39 -2.39 3.39
C LEU A 68 19.55 -1.42 3.19
N GLY A 69 19.78 -0.51 4.14
CA GLY A 69 20.89 0.43 4.08
C GLY A 69 22.24 -0.25 4.15
N PHE A 70 22.37 -1.23 5.04
CA PHE A 70 23.58 -2.06 5.12
C PHE A 70 23.81 -2.80 3.81
N GLY A 71 22.77 -3.42 3.25
CA GLY A 71 22.84 -4.11 1.97
C GLY A 71 23.27 -3.17 0.84
N GLY A 72 22.73 -1.96 0.81
CA GLY A 72 23.09 -0.95 -0.17
C GLY A 72 24.56 -0.55 -0.08
N VAL A 73 25.04 -0.30 1.14
CA VAL A 73 26.47 0.03 1.36
C VAL A 73 27.37 -1.14 0.96
N TYR A 74 27.01 -2.36 1.35
CA TYR A 74 27.76 -3.54 0.99
C TYR A 74 27.85 -3.69 -0.54
N HIS A 75 26.73 -3.63 -1.24
CA HIS A 75 26.71 -3.82 -2.68
C HIS A 75 27.42 -2.72 -3.48
N SER A 76 27.45 -1.51 -2.93
CA SER A 76 28.08 -0.38 -3.59
C SER A 76 29.59 -0.30 -3.34
N LEU A 77 30.09 -0.77 -2.20
CA LEU A 77 31.49 -0.57 -1.78
C LEU A 77 32.30 -1.87 -1.72
N VAL A 78 31.70 -2.99 -1.33
CA VAL A 78 32.42 -4.22 -1.01
C VAL A 78 32.07 -5.34 -1.99
N GLY A 79 30.85 -5.40 -2.47
CA GLY A 79 30.38 -6.46 -3.37
C GLY A 79 31.05 -6.45 -4.73
N PRO A 80 30.79 -7.48 -5.57
CA PRO A 80 31.36 -7.58 -6.91
C PRO A 80 31.04 -6.32 -7.74
N GLU A 81 32.01 -5.83 -8.46
CA GLU A 81 31.86 -4.63 -9.30
C GLU A 81 30.97 -4.92 -10.52
N THR A 82 31.07 -6.14 -11.07
CA THR A 82 30.22 -6.62 -12.16
C THR A 82 29.56 -7.92 -11.75
N LEU A 83 28.32 -8.13 -12.18
CA LEU A 83 27.51 -9.26 -11.79
C LEU A 83 27.36 -10.32 -12.89
N GLU A 84 27.64 -9.97 -14.14
CA GLU A 84 27.41 -10.83 -15.29
C GLU A 84 28.19 -12.16 -15.21
N GLU A 85 29.39 -12.13 -14.64
CA GLU A 85 30.24 -13.30 -14.53
C GLU A 85 30.01 -14.09 -13.24
N THR A 86 29.82 -13.39 -12.11
CA THR A 86 29.72 -14.02 -10.78
C THR A 86 28.30 -14.40 -10.41
N PHE A 87 27.34 -13.57 -10.77
CA PHE A 87 25.92 -13.78 -10.47
C PHE A 87 25.08 -13.45 -11.72
N PRO A 88 25.08 -14.35 -12.71
CA PRO A 88 24.45 -14.07 -14.01
C PRO A 88 22.95 -13.73 -13.93
N PHE A 89 22.26 -14.28 -12.93
CA PHE A 89 20.84 -13.99 -12.74
C PHE A 89 20.60 -12.51 -12.47
N PHE A 90 21.49 -11.85 -11.72
CA PHE A 90 21.35 -10.44 -11.36
C PHE A 90 22.09 -9.50 -12.32
N GLY A 91 22.99 -10.03 -13.14
CA GLY A 91 23.70 -9.23 -14.13
C GLY A 91 22.82 -8.84 -15.30
N TYR A 92 23.04 -7.64 -15.85
CA TYR A 92 22.31 -7.17 -17.02
C TYR A 92 23.12 -6.14 -17.77
N THR A 93 22.77 -5.95 -19.04
CA THR A 93 23.19 -4.79 -19.82
C THR A 93 21.95 -4.08 -20.33
N TRP A 94 21.97 -2.75 -20.36
CA TRP A 94 20.81 -1.97 -20.79
C TRP A 94 20.37 -2.27 -22.23
N ARG A 95 21.25 -2.85 -23.05
CA ARG A 95 20.96 -3.22 -24.44
C ARG A 95 20.25 -4.56 -24.57
N ASP A 96 20.31 -5.39 -23.56
CA ASP A 96 19.69 -6.73 -23.57
C ASP A 96 18.20 -6.59 -23.33
N LYS A 97 17.43 -6.60 -24.40
CA LYS A 97 15.98 -6.45 -24.37
C LYS A 97 15.29 -7.59 -23.63
N ASN A 98 15.79 -8.83 -23.81
CA ASN A 98 15.23 -9.99 -23.11
C ASN A 98 15.37 -9.87 -21.61
N LYS A 99 16.55 -9.49 -21.14
CA LYS A 99 16.80 -9.32 -19.72
C LYS A 99 15.96 -8.20 -19.13
N MET A 100 15.87 -7.08 -19.83
CA MET A 100 15.05 -5.94 -19.40
C MET A 100 13.57 -6.33 -19.29
N THR A 101 13.04 -7.05 -20.28
CA THR A 101 11.65 -7.51 -20.26
C THR A 101 11.41 -8.51 -19.14
N THR A 102 12.36 -9.41 -18.88
CA THR A 102 12.27 -10.38 -17.79
C THR A 102 12.21 -9.68 -16.42
N ILE A 103 13.09 -8.70 -16.21
CA ILE A 103 13.12 -7.94 -14.97
C ILE A 103 11.81 -7.17 -14.77
N LEU A 104 11.32 -6.53 -15.83
CA LEU A 104 10.01 -5.85 -15.79
C LEU A 104 8.89 -6.82 -15.41
N GLY A 105 8.86 -7.99 -16.03
CA GLY A 105 7.85 -9.01 -15.73
C GLY A 105 7.88 -9.48 -14.28
N ILE A 106 9.07 -9.73 -13.73
CA ILE A 106 9.22 -10.12 -12.33
C ILE A 106 8.68 -9.03 -11.40
N HIS A 107 9.03 -7.78 -11.66
CA HIS A 107 8.56 -6.65 -10.84
C HIS A 107 7.05 -6.46 -10.95
N LEU A 108 6.48 -6.64 -12.13
CA LEU A 108 5.03 -6.57 -12.32
C LEU A 108 4.29 -7.66 -11.54
N ILE A 109 4.83 -8.88 -11.52
CA ILE A 109 4.26 -9.98 -10.72
C ILE A 109 4.28 -9.61 -9.23
N LEU A 110 5.39 -9.07 -8.74
CA LEU A 110 5.50 -8.64 -7.34
C LEU A 110 4.48 -7.55 -7.00
N LEU A 111 4.29 -6.58 -7.90
CA LEU A 111 3.27 -5.54 -7.70
C LEU A 111 1.85 -6.12 -7.71
N GLY A 112 1.58 -7.10 -8.57
CA GLY A 112 0.29 -7.80 -8.58
C GLY A 112 0.03 -8.55 -7.29
N ILE A 113 1.04 -9.22 -6.74
CA ILE A 113 0.95 -9.88 -5.43
C ILE A 113 0.66 -8.85 -4.34
N GLY A 114 1.30 -7.68 -4.39
CA GLY A 114 1.02 -6.60 -3.44
C GLY A 114 -0.43 -6.11 -3.48
N ALA A 115 -1.00 -5.98 -4.69
CA ALA A 115 -2.41 -5.62 -4.83
C ALA A 115 -3.33 -6.69 -4.23
N TRP A 116 -2.99 -7.97 -4.42
CA TRP A 116 -3.75 -9.06 -3.80
C TRP A 116 -3.62 -9.08 -2.28
N LEU A 117 -2.49 -8.66 -1.71
CA LEU A 117 -2.36 -8.51 -0.26
C LEU A 117 -3.36 -7.51 0.30
N PHE A 118 -3.61 -6.41 -0.42
CA PHE A 118 -4.65 -5.46 -0.03
C PHE A 118 -6.04 -6.13 -0.08
N VAL A 119 -6.34 -6.88 -1.13
CA VAL A 119 -7.61 -7.60 -1.24
C VAL A 119 -7.79 -8.58 -0.08
N ILE A 120 -6.75 -9.34 0.26
CA ILE A 120 -6.76 -10.28 1.38
C ILE A 120 -6.96 -9.52 2.70
N LYS A 121 -6.28 -8.39 2.88
CA LYS A 121 -6.47 -7.54 4.07
C LYS A 121 -7.93 -7.10 4.21
N ALA A 122 -8.53 -6.68 3.11
CA ALA A 122 -9.91 -6.18 3.10
C ALA A 122 -10.94 -7.28 3.35
N THR A 123 -10.67 -8.50 2.89
CA THR A 123 -11.66 -9.57 2.91
C THR A 123 -11.52 -10.55 4.08
N THR A 124 -10.28 -10.81 4.54
CA THR A 124 -10.05 -11.88 5.53
C THR A 124 -9.18 -11.48 6.72
N LEU A 125 -8.42 -10.39 6.63
CA LEU A 125 -7.47 -10.02 7.69
C LEU A 125 -7.91 -8.76 8.44
N GLY A 126 -9.15 -8.77 8.95
CA GLY A 126 -9.68 -7.69 9.79
C GLY A 126 -10.37 -6.57 9.04
N GLY A 127 -10.34 -6.58 7.71
CA GLY A 127 -11.01 -5.57 6.89
C GLY A 127 -10.21 -4.29 6.71
N ILE A 128 -10.86 -3.30 6.13
CA ILE A 128 -10.32 -1.97 5.88
C ILE A 128 -11.33 -0.93 6.37
N TYR A 129 -10.88 0.33 6.51
CA TYR A 129 -11.80 1.41 6.86
C TYR A 129 -12.72 1.70 5.66
N ASP A 130 -14.02 1.65 5.90
CA ASP A 130 -15.05 1.92 4.90
C ASP A 130 -15.76 3.22 5.26
N THR A 131 -15.45 4.28 4.51
CA THR A 131 -16.05 5.59 4.72
C THR A 131 -17.54 5.64 4.34
N TRP A 132 -17.98 4.69 3.50
CA TRP A 132 -19.38 4.58 3.06
C TRP A 132 -20.17 3.53 3.84
N ALA A 133 -19.64 3.03 4.95
CA ALA A 133 -20.31 2.01 5.74
C ALA A 133 -21.69 2.49 6.23
N PRO A 134 -22.72 1.62 6.23
CA PRO A 134 -24.01 1.97 6.80
C PRO A 134 -23.89 2.38 8.27
N GLY A 135 -24.49 3.52 8.62
CA GLY A 135 -24.39 4.05 9.98
C GLY A 135 -23.16 4.92 10.25
N GLY A 136 -22.40 5.25 9.21
CA GLY A 136 -21.16 6.04 9.30
C GLY A 136 -19.93 5.20 9.01
N GLY A 137 -18.78 5.87 8.83
CA GLY A 137 -17.52 5.16 8.53
C GLY A 137 -17.05 4.27 9.66
N ASP A 138 -16.56 3.09 9.33
CA ASP A 138 -16.00 2.13 10.29
C ASP A 138 -15.13 1.12 9.57
N VAL A 139 -14.32 0.40 10.33
CA VAL A 139 -13.57 -0.75 9.82
C VAL A 139 -14.55 -1.89 9.53
N ARG A 140 -14.50 -2.41 8.32
CA ARG A 140 -15.45 -3.41 7.86
C ARG A 140 -14.75 -4.47 7.03
N ILE A 141 -15.13 -5.73 7.23
CA ILE A 141 -14.70 -6.81 6.36
C ILE A 141 -15.57 -6.74 5.10
N ILE A 142 -14.93 -6.69 3.94
CA ILE A 142 -15.62 -6.65 2.66
C ILE A 142 -15.92 -8.09 2.25
N SER A 143 -17.12 -8.57 2.59
CA SER A 143 -17.52 -9.96 2.39
C SER A 143 -18.06 -10.25 0.99
N ASN A 144 -18.54 -9.24 0.27
CA ASN A 144 -19.16 -9.38 -1.05
C ASN A 144 -18.52 -8.42 -2.07
N PRO A 145 -17.24 -8.60 -2.41
CA PRO A 145 -16.62 -7.74 -3.43
C PRO A 145 -17.35 -7.92 -4.77
N THR A 146 -17.48 -6.85 -5.52
CA THR A 146 -18.15 -6.84 -6.82
C THR A 146 -17.28 -7.56 -7.85
N LEU A 147 -17.68 -8.76 -8.25
CA LEU A 147 -16.94 -9.58 -9.21
C LEU A 147 -17.56 -9.56 -10.60
N ASN A 148 -18.42 -8.61 -10.91
CA ASN A 148 -19.00 -8.41 -12.22
C ASN A 148 -18.07 -7.52 -13.07
N PRO A 149 -17.41 -8.06 -14.11
CA PRO A 149 -16.52 -7.27 -14.95
C PRO A 149 -17.22 -6.08 -15.62
N GLY A 150 -18.49 -6.21 -15.96
CA GLY A 150 -19.27 -5.12 -16.56
C GLY A 150 -19.37 -3.90 -15.66
N THR A 151 -19.60 -4.12 -14.36
CA THR A 151 -19.65 -3.04 -13.37
C THR A 151 -18.29 -2.35 -13.23
N ILE A 152 -17.22 -3.14 -13.19
CA ILE A 152 -15.86 -2.59 -13.02
C ILE A 152 -15.41 -1.82 -14.27
N PHE A 153 -15.64 -2.39 -15.47
CA PHE A 153 -15.28 -1.70 -16.71
C PHE A 153 -16.08 -0.42 -16.94
N GLU A 154 -17.28 -0.32 -16.39
CA GLU A 154 -18.06 0.91 -16.46
C GLU A 154 -17.30 2.10 -15.84
N TYR A 155 -16.61 1.92 -14.74
CA TYR A 155 -15.77 2.97 -14.15
C TYR A 155 -14.63 3.38 -15.08
N ILE A 156 -13.99 2.41 -15.72
CA ILE A 156 -12.82 2.66 -16.58
C ILE A 156 -13.24 3.39 -17.85
N PHE A 157 -14.39 3.08 -18.40
CA PHE A 157 -14.88 3.66 -19.66
C PHE A 157 -15.67 4.95 -19.49
N ARG A 158 -15.86 5.43 -18.26
CA ARG A 158 -16.43 6.75 -18.02
C ARG A 158 -15.46 7.83 -18.48
N SER A 159 -16.02 9.00 -18.84
CA SER A 159 -15.19 10.15 -19.16
C SER A 159 -14.34 10.56 -17.95
N PRO A 160 -13.02 10.75 -18.12
CA PRO A 160 -12.19 11.29 -17.04
C PRO A 160 -12.39 12.79 -16.82
N PHE A 161 -13.20 13.44 -17.65
CA PHE A 161 -13.46 14.89 -17.61
C PHE A 161 -14.89 15.18 -17.18
N GLY A 162 -15.09 16.33 -16.60
CA GLY A 162 -16.42 16.83 -16.22
C GLY A 162 -16.97 16.15 -14.97
N GLY A 163 -18.29 15.96 -14.93
CA GLY A 163 -19.01 15.52 -13.74
C GLY A 163 -19.07 14.01 -13.52
N ASP A 164 -18.62 13.20 -14.47
CA ASP A 164 -18.76 11.74 -14.39
C ASP A 164 -17.79 11.09 -13.39
N GLY A 165 -16.67 11.77 -13.09
CA GLY A 165 -15.74 11.38 -12.02
C GLY A 165 -14.85 10.19 -12.33
N TRP A 166 -15.05 9.48 -13.43
CA TRP A 166 -14.27 8.30 -13.82
C TRP A 166 -14.12 7.33 -12.64
N ILE A 167 -12.88 6.90 -12.30
CA ILE A 167 -12.65 6.03 -11.13
C ILE A 167 -12.93 6.74 -9.80
N CYS A 168 -12.96 8.07 -9.78
CA CYS A 168 -13.29 8.84 -8.58
C CYS A 168 -14.80 8.83 -8.25
N SER A 169 -15.63 8.25 -9.11
CA SER A 169 -17.07 8.10 -8.87
C SER A 169 -17.41 6.86 -8.04
N VAL A 170 -16.42 6.11 -7.57
CA VAL A 170 -16.64 4.97 -6.69
C VAL A 170 -17.27 5.45 -5.39
N ASP A 171 -18.30 4.75 -4.94
CA ASP A 171 -19.11 5.10 -3.76
C ASP A 171 -19.25 3.95 -2.77
N ASN A 172 -18.53 2.84 -2.97
CA ASN A 172 -18.55 1.69 -2.08
C ASN A 172 -17.23 0.91 -2.18
N MET A 173 -16.87 0.23 -1.10
CA MET A 173 -15.64 -0.55 -1.05
C MET A 173 -15.76 -1.89 -1.74
N GLU A 174 -16.97 -2.42 -1.93
CA GLU A 174 -17.19 -3.63 -2.70
C GLU A 174 -16.68 -3.49 -4.14
N ASP A 175 -16.89 -2.34 -4.75
CA ASP A 175 -16.40 -2.05 -6.11
C ASP A 175 -14.87 -1.84 -6.13
N VAL A 176 -14.31 -1.21 -5.11
CA VAL A 176 -12.86 -1.02 -5.00
C VAL A 176 -12.14 -2.36 -4.87
N VAL A 177 -12.56 -3.18 -3.93
CA VAL A 177 -11.95 -4.50 -3.66
C VAL A 177 -12.19 -5.44 -4.84
N GLY A 178 -13.40 -5.44 -5.40
CA GLY A 178 -13.73 -6.24 -6.58
C GLY A 178 -12.93 -5.85 -7.80
N GLY A 179 -12.75 -4.56 -8.04
CA GLY A 179 -11.95 -4.04 -9.15
C GLY A 179 -10.48 -4.44 -9.04
N LEU A 180 -9.90 -4.29 -7.86
CA LEU A 180 -8.51 -4.73 -7.61
C LEU A 180 -8.37 -6.24 -7.78
N SER A 181 -9.37 -7.03 -7.35
CA SER A 181 -9.37 -8.47 -7.55
C SER A 181 -9.39 -8.87 -9.01
N LEU A 182 -10.29 -8.27 -9.80
CA LEU A 182 -10.47 -8.62 -11.21
C LEU A 182 -9.30 -8.16 -12.08
N ILE A 183 -8.76 -6.98 -11.81
CA ILE A 183 -7.67 -6.42 -12.62
C ILE A 183 -6.37 -7.21 -12.41
N HIS A 184 -6.15 -7.77 -11.23
CA HIS A 184 -4.90 -8.43 -10.87
C HIS A 184 -4.97 -9.97 -10.90
N ILE A 185 -6.04 -10.55 -11.44
CA ILE A 185 -6.14 -12.00 -11.65
C ILE A 185 -5.10 -12.47 -12.73
#